data_0ee414629cf47fc7c438f670124df132
#
_entry.id   0ee414629cf47fc7c438f670124df132
#
_cell.length_a   1.000
_cell.length_b   1.000
_cell.length_c   1.000
_cell.angle_alpha   90.00
_cell.angle_beta   90.00
_cell.angle_gamma   90.00
#
_symmetry.space_group_name_H-M   'P 1'
#
loop_
_entity.id
_entity.type
_entity.pdbx_description
1 polymer ?
#
loop_
_entity_poly.entity_id
_entity_poly.type
_entity_poly.pdbx_seq_one_letter_code
_entity_poly.pdbx_strand_id
1 'polypeptide(L)'
;MTYKSFSQLEVNGKNFKAVNFDGIGSKYALDRLPFCIKILLENLIRHEDQEFVNSNDIEQVAKWDTDNHVDHEVSFVPARVILQDFTGVPAIVDLAAMRDAVNRLGGDAQAINPLNPVELVIDHSVMVDHFAEDDALEKNTDIEIQRNRERYQFLKWGQSSFDNFKVVPPGRGIVHQVNLEYLARCAFTKEQDGETLVYPDTLVGTDSHTTMINGLGVLGWGVGGIEAEAAMLGQPVTMLLPKVVGFRLSGKLPAGVTATDMVLTITQQLREHGVVGKFVEFYGPGLKHLTTADRATIANMAPEYGATCGIFPIDDVALDYLRLTGRDEDQIALVEEYAKFSHLWHDDHSKDAQYHET
;
A
#
# COMPACT_ATOMS: atom_id res chain seq x y z
N MET A 1 -14.93 -22.14 14.04
CA MET A 1 -13.55 -22.61 13.82
C MET A 1 -12.76 -21.36 13.55
N THR A 2 -11.53 -21.20 14.04
CA THR A 2 -10.70 -20.03 13.75
C THR A 2 -9.53 -20.44 12.89
N TYR A 3 -9.13 -19.58 11.94
CA TYR A 3 -7.93 -19.69 11.12
C TYR A 3 -6.79 -18.80 11.65
N LYS A 4 -7.09 -17.92 12.64
CA LYS A 4 -6.09 -17.03 13.23
C LYS A 4 -5.01 -17.84 13.93
N SER A 5 -3.91 -18.04 13.23
CA SER A 5 -2.74 -18.75 13.72
C SER A 5 -1.46 -18.09 13.22
N PHE A 6 -0.41 -18.23 14.01
CA PHE A 6 0.87 -17.59 13.74
C PHE A 6 2.00 -18.60 13.88
N SER A 7 3.05 -18.42 13.11
CA SER A 7 4.33 -19.14 13.22
C SER A 7 5.48 -18.18 13.49
N GLN A 8 6.56 -18.72 14.02
CA GLN A 8 7.81 -17.96 14.19
C GLN A 8 8.59 -17.95 12.89
N LEU A 9 9.07 -16.77 12.49
CA LEU A 9 9.99 -16.54 11.41
C LEU A 9 11.29 -15.96 12.00
N GLU A 10 12.40 -16.64 11.82
CA GLU A 10 13.71 -16.17 12.27
C GLU A 10 14.44 -15.52 11.08
N VAL A 11 14.88 -14.27 11.26
CA VAL A 11 15.69 -13.53 10.27
C VAL A 11 16.83 -12.85 10.97
N ASN A 12 18.06 -13.14 10.58
CA ASN A 12 19.29 -12.58 11.16
C ASN A 12 19.35 -12.68 12.69
N GLY A 13 18.87 -13.80 13.27
CA GLY A 13 18.85 -14.02 14.73
C GLY A 13 17.76 -13.24 15.47
N LYS A 14 16.84 -12.57 14.77
CA LYS A 14 15.63 -11.94 15.32
C LYS A 14 14.42 -12.81 15.04
N ASN A 15 13.51 -12.94 16.01
CA ASN A 15 12.28 -13.70 15.88
C ASN A 15 11.10 -12.77 15.57
N PHE A 16 10.34 -13.13 14.57
CA PHE A 16 9.11 -12.45 14.16
C PHE A 16 7.95 -13.43 14.19
N LYS A 17 6.77 -12.93 14.50
CA LYS A 17 5.53 -13.67 14.47
C LYS A 17 4.78 -13.33 13.18
N ALA A 18 4.56 -14.32 12.32
CA ALA A 18 3.87 -14.16 11.03
C ALA A 18 2.63 -15.05 10.94
N VAL A 19 1.65 -14.65 10.13
CA VAL A 19 0.44 -15.46 9.88
C VAL A 19 0.85 -16.82 9.30
N ASN A 20 0.28 -17.88 9.87
CA ASN A 20 0.46 -19.25 9.38
C ASN A 20 -0.69 -19.65 8.46
N PHE A 21 -0.36 -20.06 7.24
CA PHE A 21 -1.33 -20.49 6.25
C PHE A 21 -1.64 -22.00 6.31
N ASP A 22 -0.98 -22.79 7.15
CA ASP A 22 -1.14 -24.26 7.16
C ASP A 22 -2.59 -24.72 7.38
N GLY A 23 -3.30 -24.04 8.29
CA GLY A 23 -4.69 -24.36 8.60
C GLY A 23 -5.62 -24.23 7.40
N ILE A 24 -5.48 -23.18 6.62
CA ILE A 24 -6.28 -22.91 5.42
C ILE A 24 -5.70 -23.63 4.20
N GLY A 25 -4.37 -23.69 4.06
CA GLY A 25 -3.66 -24.35 2.98
C GLY A 25 -3.85 -25.85 2.93
N SER A 26 -4.17 -26.49 4.06
CA SER A 26 -4.55 -27.91 4.09
C SER A 26 -5.89 -28.21 3.39
N LYS A 27 -6.74 -27.18 3.21
CA LYS A 27 -8.06 -27.29 2.58
C LYS A 27 -8.09 -26.75 1.16
N TYR A 28 -7.29 -25.73 0.86
CA TYR A 28 -7.34 -24.98 -0.40
C TYR A 28 -5.94 -24.83 -1.02
N ALA A 29 -5.85 -24.89 -2.34
CA ALA A 29 -4.61 -24.75 -3.10
C ALA A 29 -4.21 -23.27 -3.20
N LEU A 30 -3.49 -22.75 -2.20
CA LEU A 30 -3.12 -21.34 -2.10
C LEU A 30 -2.07 -20.90 -3.13
N ASP A 31 -1.28 -21.82 -3.65
CA ASP A 31 -0.25 -21.58 -4.67
C ASP A 31 -0.82 -21.05 -5.99
N ARG A 32 -2.09 -21.38 -6.29
CA ARG A 32 -2.82 -20.88 -7.47
C ARG A 32 -3.32 -19.43 -7.34
N LEU A 33 -3.39 -18.90 -6.14
CA LEU A 33 -3.95 -17.58 -5.88
C LEU A 33 -3.01 -16.47 -6.39
N PRO A 34 -3.56 -15.38 -6.99
CA PRO A 34 -2.81 -14.16 -7.25
C PRO A 34 -2.17 -13.58 -5.99
N PHE A 35 -1.06 -12.84 -6.13
CA PHE A 35 -0.36 -12.22 -4.99
C PHE A 35 -1.28 -11.28 -4.22
N CYS A 36 -2.08 -10.46 -4.92
CA CYS A 36 -3.05 -9.56 -4.28
C CYS A 36 -4.07 -10.32 -3.43
N ILE A 37 -4.54 -11.48 -3.87
CA ILE A 37 -5.49 -12.32 -3.11
C ILE A 37 -4.81 -12.97 -1.90
N LYS A 38 -3.54 -13.38 -2.01
CA LYS A 38 -2.76 -13.87 -0.85
C LYS A 38 -2.57 -12.76 0.21
N ILE A 39 -2.32 -11.52 -0.21
CA ILE A 39 -2.23 -10.37 0.71
C ILE A 39 -3.57 -10.13 1.43
N LEU A 40 -4.70 -10.19 0.70
CA LEU A 40 -6.02 -10.09 1.32
C LEU A 40 -6.29 -11.25 2.28
N LEU A 41 -5.91 -12.47 1.91
CA LEU A 41 -6.06 -13.66 2.77
C LEU A 41 -5.26 -13.52 4.08
N GLU A 42 -4.00 -13.08 4.00
CA GLU A 42 -3.17 -12.78 5.17
C GLU A 42 -3.85 -11.77 6.07
N ASN A 43 -4.33 -10.66 5.47
CA ASN A 43 -4.99 -9.58 6.19
C ASN A 43 -6.21 -10.07 6.97
N LEU A 44 -7.08 -10.85 6.34
CA LEU A 44 -8.27 -11.40 6.99
C LEU A 44 -7.90 -12.39 8.11
N ILE A 45 -6.93 -13.29 7.91
CA ILE A 45 -6.50 -14.23 8.96
C ILE A 45 -5.94 -13.46 10.16
N ARG A 46 -5.13 -12.44 9.94
CA ARG A 46 -4.53 -11.62 10.99
C ARG A 46 -5.58 -10.85 11.79
N HIS A 47 -6.64 -10.39 11.13
CA HIS A 47 -7.72 -9.60 11.74
C HIS A 47 -8.98 -10.42 12.10
N GLU A 48 -8.93 -11.76 12.02
CA GLU A 48 -10.07 -12.59 12.40
C GLU A 48 -10.49 -12.31 13.87
N ASP A 49 -11.68 -11.78 14.07
CA ASP A 49 -12.23 -11.36 15.36
C ASP A 49 -13.68 -11.84 15.59
N GLN A 50 -14.30 -12.42 14.56
CA GLN A 50 -15.70 -12.88 14.50
C GLN A 50 -16.74 -11.73 14.53
N GLU A 51 -16.31 -10.49 14.47
CA GLU A 51 -17.16 -9.30 14.38
C GLU A 51 -17.07 -8.69 12.98
N PHE A 52 -15.90 -8.20 12.58
CA PHE A 52 -15.65 -7.65 11.24
C PHE A 52 -15.10 -8.68 10.25
N VAL A 53 -14.34 -9.65 10.75
CA VAL A 53 -13.77 -10.73 9.94
C VAL A 53 -14.05 -12.07 10.60
N ASN A 54 -14.79 -12.91 9.91
CA ASN A 54 -15.14 -14.25 10.40
C ASN A 54 -14.50 -15.35 9.52
N SER A 55 -14.58 -16.60 9.99
CA SER A 55 -13.96 -17.74 9.27
C SER A 55 -14.55 -17.95 7.87
N ASN A 56 -15.81 -17.56 7.62
CA ASN A 56 -16.41 -17.69 6.30
C ASN A 56 -15.77 -16.71 5.30
N ASP A 57 -15.45 -15.49 5.73
CA ASP A 57 -14.79 -14.49 4.88
C ASP A 57 -13.43 -15.02 4.43
N ILE A 58 -12.66 -15.59 5.36
CA ILE A 58 -11.36 -16.22 5.08
C ILE A 58 -11.52 -17.38 4.09
N GLU A 59 -12.52 -18.25 4.28
CA GLU A 59 -12.79 -19.35 3.37
C GLU A 59 -13.21 -18.90 1.98
N GLN A 60 -13.99 -17.84 1.86
CA GLN A 60 -14.38 -17.29 0.55
C GLN A 60 -13.17 -16.76 -0.22
N VAL A 61 -12.26 -16.05 0.46
CA VAL A 61 -11.00 -15.60 -0.17
C VAL A 61 -10.10 -16.78 -0.54
N ALA A 62 -9.97 -17.78 0.32
CA ALA A 62 -9.16 -18.98 0.02
C ALA A 62 -9.74 -19.84 -1.12
N LYS A 63 -11.07 -19.82 -1.29
CA LYS A 63 -11.81 -20.47 -2.40
C LYS A 63 -11.78 -19.68 -3.69
N TRP A 64 -11.23 -18.45 -3.66
CA TRP A 64 -11.22 -17.57 -4.83
C TRP A 64 -10.95 -18.37 -6.10
N ASP A 65 -11.84 -18.27 -7.07
CA ASP A 65 -11.88 -19.12 -8.26
C ASP A 65 -12.19 -18.28 -9.48
N THR A 66 -11.56 -18.62 -10.60
CA THR A 66 -11.74 -17.95 -11.89
C THR A 66 -13.09 -18.22 -12.53
N ASP A 67 -13.64 -19.41 -12.31
CA ASP A 67 -14.86 -19.88 -12.97
C ASP A 67 -16.12 -19.62 -12.15
N ASN A 68 -15.98 -19.52 -10.82
CA ASN A 68 -17.08 -19.36 -9.87
C ASN A 68 -16.88 -18.16 -8.96
N HIS A 69 -16.74 -16.97 -9.57
CA HIS A 69 -16.62 -15.76 -8.80
C HIS A 69 -17.88 -15.50 -7.98
N VAL A 70 -17.71 -15.27 -6.69
CA VAL A 70 -18.78 -14.96 -5.74
C VAL A 70 -18.65 -13.49 -5.33
N ASP A 71 -19.74 -12.74 -5.45
CA ASP A 71 -19.84 -11.40 -4.87
C ASP A 71 -19.92 -11.54 -3.34
N HIS A 72 -18.75 -11.51 -2.70
CA HIS A 72 -18.61 -11.59 -1.26
C HIS A 72 -17.92 -10.33 -0.74
N GLU A 73 -18.48 -9.76 0.31
CA GLU A 73 -17.92 -8.58 0.96
C GLU A 73 -16.81 -8.98 1.92
N VAL A 74 -15.66 -8.30 1.83
CA VAL A 74 -14.51 -8.51 2.71
C VAL A 74 -14.11 -7.21 3.40
N SER A 75 -13.66 -7.34 4.63
CA SER A 75 -13.21 -6.23 5.49
C SER A 75 -11.68 -6.18 5.50
N PHE A 76 -11.11 -5.22 4.78
CA PHE A 76 -9.66 -5.03 4.66
C PHE A 76 -9.16 -3.95 5.61
N VAL A 77 -8.13 -4.25 6.43
CA VAL A 77 -7.50 -3.30 7.34
C VAL A 77 -6.13 -2.92 6.81
N PRO A 78 -5.92 -1.71 6.24
CA PRO A 78 -4.62 -1.30 5.75
C PRO A 78 -3.61 -1.17 6.88
N ALA A 79 -2.34 -1.48 6.61
CA ALA A 79 -1.26 -1.34 7.59
C ALA A 79 -0.97 0.13 7.94
N ARG A 80 -1.24 1.05 7.02
CA ARG A 80 -1.06 2.50 7.19
C ARG A 80 -1.93 3.30 6.22
N VAL A 81 -1.99 4.61 6.46
CA VAL A 81 -2.69 5.58 5.61
C VAL A 81 -1.71 6.63 5.12
N ILE A 82 -1.72 6.95 3.82
CA ILE A 82 -0.94 8.05 3.27
C ILE A 82 -1.85 9.22 2.86
N LEU A 83 -1.42 10.41 3.19
CA LEU A 83 -2.14 11.63 2.91
C LEU A 83 -1.23 12.60 2.13
N GLN A 84 -1.78 13.33 1.18
CA GLN A 84 -1.18 14.56 0.68
C GLN A 84 -1.81 15.77 1.39
N ASP A 85 -1.21 16.93 1.28
CA ASP A 85 -1.57 18.08 2.13
C ASP A 85 -2.93 18.74 1.81
N PHE A 86 -3.46 18.63 0.60
CA PHE A 86 -4.77 19.24 0.29
C PHE A 86 -5.95 18.45 0.85
N THR A 87 -5.88 17.12 0.77
CA THR A 87 -6.94 16.23 1.25
C THR A 87 -6.68 15.74 2.68
N GLY A 88 -5.41 15.67 3.10
CA GLY A 88 -5.02 15.20 4.41
C GLY A 88 -5.18 16.22 5.53
N VAL A 89 -4.97 17.51 5.27
CA VAL A 89 -5.19 18.54 6.29
C VAL A 89 -6.64 18.56 6.78
N PRO A 90 -7.67 18.52 5.92
CA PRO A 90 -9.05 18.37 6.38
C PRO A 90 -9.27 17.16 7.28
N ALA A 91 -8.72 15.99 6.96
CA ALA A 91 -8.86 14.78 7.77
C ALA A 91 -8.27 14.96 9.19
N ILE A 92 -7.12 15.66 9.32
CA ILE A 92 -6.55 15.96 10.63
C ILE A 92 -7.37 17.04 11.38
N VAL A 93 -7.99 17.98 10.67
CA VAL A 93 -8.95 18.93 11.27
C VAL A 93 -10.15 18.19 11.85
N ASP A 94 -10.67 17.19 11.17
CA ASP A 94 -11.79 16.38 11.64
C ASP A 94 -11.42 15.60 12.90
N LEU A 95 -10.23 14.99 12.97
CA LEU A 95 -9.74 14.37 14.22
C LEU A 95 -9.64 15.39 15.37
N ALA A 96 -9.18 16.61 15.10
CA ALA A 96 -9.13 17.67 16.11
C ALA A 96 -10.55 18.06 16.58
N ALA A 97 -11.50 18.19 15.65
CA ALA A 97 -12.90 18.47 15.96
C ALA A 97 -13.57 17.32 16.76
N MET A 98 -13.21 16.06 16.48
CA MET A 98 -13.65 14.92 17.27
C MET A 98 -13.14 14.99 18.72
N ARG A 99 -11.88 15.39 18.96
CA ARG A 99 -11.33 15.65 20.30
C ARG A 99 -12.12 16.71 21.04
N ASP A 100 -12.44 17.80 20.38
CA ASP A 100 -13.26 18.86 20.97
C ASP A 100 -14.68 18.38 21.32
N ALA A 101 -15.28 17.54 20.47
CA ALA A 101 -16.58 16.96 20.72
C ALA A 101 -16.55 16.01 21.92
N VAL A 102 -15.56 15.13 22.00
CA VAL A 102 -15.39 14.20 23.14
C VAL A 102 -15.19 14.99 24.45
N ASN A 103 -14.38 16.06 24.45
CA ASN A 103 -14.20 16.93 25.59
C ASN A 103 -15.53 17.56 26.06
N ARG A 104 -16.34 18.09 25.11
CA ARG A 104 -17.66 18.69 25.42
C ARG A 104 -18.62 17.66 26.01
N LEU A 105 -18.50 16.41 25.65
CA LEU A 105 -19.28 15.27 26.19
C LEU A 105 -18.74 14.74 27.51
N GLY A 106 -17.63 15.30 28.03
CA GLY A 106 -17.01 14.86 29.30
C GLY A 106 -16.15 13.61 29.19
N GLY A 107 -15.77 13.20 27.98
CA GLY A 107 -14.86 12.09 27.72
C GLY A 107 -13.40 12.51 27.65
N ASP A 108 -12.51 11.53 27.49
CA ASP A 108 -11.08 11.77 27.29
C ASP A 108 -10.75 12.04 25.82
N ALA A 109 -10.34 13.25 25.49
CA ALA A 109 -9.96 13.65 24.13
C ALA A 109 -8.78 12.82 23.58
N GLN A 110 -7.92 12.26 24.45
CA GLN A 110 -6.79 11.42 24.03
C GLN A 110 -7.25 10.06 23.45
N ALA A 111 -8.50 9.67 23.68
CA ALA A 111 -9.06 8.50 23.03
C ALA A 111 -9.15 8.64 21.49
N ILE A 112 -9.16 9.89 20.97
CA ILE A 112 -9.15 10.14 19.53
C ILE A 112 -7.71 10.26 19.06
N ASN A 113 -7.19 9.16 18.54
CA ASN A 113 -5.88 9.04 17.91
C ASN A 113 -5.96 8.11 16.69
N PRO A 114 -5.12 8.28 15.69
CA PRO A 114 -4.94 7.27 14.65
C PRO A 114 -4.50 5.93 15.26
N LEU A 115 -5.25 4.87 14.99
CA LEU A 115 -4.90 3.51 15.41
C LEU A 115 -3.92 2.84 14.44
N ASN A 116 -3.96 3.26 13.17
CA ASN A 116 -2.99 2.88 12.16
C ASN A 116 -2.01 4.05 11.92
N PRO A 117 -0.76 3.79 11.55
CA PRO A 117 0.19 4.82 11.17
C PRO A 117 -0.34 5.68 10.02
N VAL A 118 -0.25 7.00 10.18
CA VAL A 118 -0.65 8.01 9.19
C VAL A 118 0.56 8.85 8.82
N GLU A 119 0.84 8.94 7.53
CA GLU A 119 1.97 9.67 6.99
C GLU A 119 1.46 10.72 5.99
N LEU A 120 1.61 12.01 6.33
CA LEU A 120 1.20 13.11 5.48
C LEU A 120 2.43 13.72 4.81
N VAL A 121 2.40 13.84 3.49
CA VAL A 121 3.47 14.48 2.71
C VAL A 121 2.98 15.82 2.19
N ILE A 122 3.76 16.87 2.45
CA ILE A 122 3.47 18.23 1.95
C ILE A 122 4.14 18.38 0.58
N ASP A 123 3.35 18.34 -0.48
CA ASP A 123 3.84 18.48 -1.84
C ASP A 123 2.91 19.23 -2.79
N HIS A 124 1.60 19.07 -2.67
CA HIS A 124 0.62 19.67 -3.58
C HIS A 124 0.46 21.16 -3.42
N SER A 125 0.75 21.73 -2.24
CA SER A 125 0.71 23.16 -2.00
C SER A 125 1.99 23.90 -2.41
N VAL A 126 3.06 23.17 -2.73
CA VAL A 126 4.35 23.74 -3.11
C VAL A 126 4.27 24.33 -4.52
N MET A 127 4.61 25.61 -4.68
CA MET A 127 4.56 26.32 -5.95
C MET A 127 5.93 26.92 -6.27
N VAL A 128 6.25 27.02 -7.57
CA VAL A 128 7.43 27.72 -8.06
C VAL A 128 7.01 29.11 -8.54
N ASP A 129 7.34 30.15 -7.76
CA ASP A 129 7.06 31.55 -8.09
C ASP A 129 8.27 32.20 -8.78
N HIS A 130 9.49 31.82 -8.40
CA HIS A 130 10.75 32.29 -8.96
C HIS A 130 11.50 31.16 -9.65
N PHE A 131 12.08 31.44 -10.82
CA PHE A 131 12.83 30.45 -11.60
C PHE A 131 13.95 31.14 -12.41
N ALA A 132 14.97 30.36 -12.79
CA ALA A 132 16.12 30.84 -13.57
C ALA A 132 16.88 32.01 -12.92
N GLU A 133 16.89 32.08 -11.60
CA GLU A 133 17.63 33.03 -10.76
C GLU A 133 18.47 32.24 -9.75
N ASP A 134 19.63 32.78 -9.34
CA ASP A 134 20.55 32.09 -8.42
C ASP A 134 19.94 31.90 -7.02
N ASP A 135 19.07 32.80 -6.59
CA ASP A 135 18.38 32.81 -5.30
C ASP A 135 16.92 32.30 -5.36
N ALA A 136 16.51 31.70 -6.49
CA ALA A 136 15.14 31.21 -6.70
C ALA A 136 14.70 30.22 -5.60
N LEU A 137 15.57 29.31 -5.17
CA LEU A 137 15.26 28.33 -4.14
C LEU A 137 14.93 29.01 -2.79
N GLU A 138 15.75 29.99 -2.39
CA GLU A 138 15.54 30.72 -1.13
C GLU A 138 14.24 31.51 -1.17
N LYS A 139 14.00 32.26 -2.25
CA LYS A 139 12.77 33.04 -2.46
C LYS A 139 11.52 32.15 -2.44
N ASN A 140 11.53 31.03 -3.16
CA ASN A 140 10.40 30.11 -3.18
C ASN A 140 10.14 29.50 -1.81
N THR A 141 11.18 29.16 -1.06
CA THR A 141 11.06 28.62 0.30
C THR A 141 10.42 29.64 1.25
N ASP A 142 10.86 30.90 1.19
CA ASP A 142 10.29 31.97 2.02
C ASP A 142 8.82 32.23 1.70
N ILE A 143 8.47 32.29 0.41
CA ILE A 143 7.08 32.46 -0.05
C ILE A 143 6.22 31.27 0.39
N GLU A 144 6.71 30.06 0.24
CA GLU A 144 6.04 28.81 0.65
C GLU A 144 5.69 28.85 2.14
N ILE A 145 6.66 29.14 2.99
CA ILE A 145 6.47 29.23 4.45
C ILE A 145 5.48 30.34 4.83
N GLN A 146 5.57 31.52 4.19
CA GLN A 146 4.66 32.62 4.46
C GLN A 146 3.23 32.30 4.02
N ARG A 147 3.05 31.75 2.82
CA ARG A 147 1.75 31.41 2.22
C ARG A 147 1.01 30.35 3.03
N ASN A 148 1.73 29.34 3.51
CA ASN A 148 1.16 28.18 4.18
C ASN A 148 1.38 28.16 5.70
N ARG A 149 1.73 29.28 6.31
CA ARG A 149 2.13 29.37 7.72
C ARG A 149 1.12 28.77 8.69
N GLU A 150 -0.16 29.07 8.54
CA GLU A 150 -1.21 28.54 9.43
C GLU A 150 -1.35 27.02 9.28
N ARG A 151 -1.35 26.52 8.04
CA ARG A 151 -1.40 25.09 7.72
C ARG A 151 -0.21 24.34 8.34
N TYR A 152 0.99 24.86 8.20
CA TYR A 152 2.19 24.22 8.73
C TYR A 152 2.26 24.27 10.25
N GLN A 153 1.77 25.33 10.87
CA GLN A 153 1.63 25.38 12.32
C GLN A 153 0.63 24.35 12.83
N PHE A 154 -0.50 24.19 12.14
CA PHE A 154 -1.51 23.19 12.46
C PHE A 154 -0.95 21.75 12.31
N LEU A 155 -0.28 21.46 11.20
CA LEU A 155 0.32 20.13 10.99
C LEU A 155 1.41 19.80 12.02
N LYS A 156 2.23 20.78 12.38
CA LYS A 156 3.23 20.64 13.45
C LYS A 156 2.58 20.37 14.80
N TRP A 157 1.50 21.06 15.11
CA TRP A 157 0.68 20.75 16.30
C TRP A 157 0.12 19.33 16.23
N GLY A 158 -0.48 18.95 15.12
CA GLY A 158 -1.03 17.60 14.91
C GLY A 158 0.00 16.50 15.15
N GLN A 159 1.21 16.65 14.57
CA GLN A 159 2.29 15.66 14.75
C GLN A 159 2.74 15.54 16.22
N SER A 160 2.62 16.60 17.02
CA SER A 160 2.97 16.54 18.45
C SER A 160 1.80 16.10 19.34
N SER A 161 0.57 16.13 18.83
CA SER A 161 -0.67 15.91 19.60
C SER A 161 -1.31 14.57 19.33
N PHE A 162 -1.09 14.00 18.14
CA PHE A 162 -1.60 12.69 17.76
C PHE A 162 -0.47 11.66 17.74
N ASP A 163 -0.72 10.52 18.36
CA ASP A 163 0.12 9.34 18.18
C ASP A 163 -0.04 8.81 16.75
N ASN A 164 0.95 8.09 16.24
CA ASN A 164 0.93 7.48 14.90
C ASN A 164 0.72 8.47 13.73
N PHE A 165 0.90 9.77 13.93
CA PHE A 165 0.82 10.77 12.87
C PHE A 165 2.19 11.42 12.60
N LYS A 166 2.64 11.33 11.35
CA LYS A 166 3.92 11.90 10.91
C LYS A 166 3.71 12.82 9.71
N VAL A 167 4.48 13.90 9.66
CA VAL A 167 4.46 14.85 8.55
C VAL A 167 5.83 14.90 7.88
N VAL A 168 5.85 14.67 6.58
CA VAL A 168 7.02 14.93 5.72
C VAL A 168 6.94 16.39 5.27
N PRO A 169 7.93 17.22 5.64
CA PRO A 169 7.88 18.67 5.35
C PRO A 169 8.02 18.96 3.86
N PRO A 170 7.64 20.19 3.41
CA PRO A 170 7.76 20.60 2.01
C PRO A 170 9.19 20.53 1.51
N GLY A 171 9.36 20.37 0.19
CA GLY A 171 10.67 20.31 -0.46
C GLY A 171 11.41 18.97 -0.32
N ARG A 172 10.72 17.91 0.14
CA ARG A 172 11.28 16.56 0.27
C ARG A 172 10.96 15.63 -0.90
N GLY A 173 10.03 16.01 -1.76
CA GLY A 173 9.63 15.26 -2.93
C GLY A 173 8.11 15.13 -3.06
N ILE A 174 7.67 14.47 -4.11
CA ILE A 174 6.27 14.21 -4.41
C ILE A 174 5.78 13.01 -3.58
N VAL A 175 4.55 13.05 -3.07
CA VAL A 175 4.00 12.10 -2.10
C VAL A 175 4.23 10.63 -2.49
N HIS A 176 3.95 10.26 -3.74
CA HIS A 176 4.05 8.85 -4.13
C HIS A 176 5.49 8.41 -4.37
N GLN A 177 6.38 9.31 -4.78
CA GLN A 177 7.83 9.04 -4.85
C GLN A 177 8.43 8.93 -3.45
N VAL A 178 8.08 9.84 -2.53
CA VAL A 178 8.50 9.77 -1.13
C VAL A 178 7.97 8.48 -0.48
N ASN A 179 6.74 8.08 -0.80
CA ASN A 179 6.18 6.81 -0.34
C ASN A 179 7.03 5.62 -0.82
N LEU A 180 7.32 5.56 -2.11
CA LEU A 180 8.08 4.48 -2.72
C LEU A 180 9.53 4.42 -2.18
N GLU A 181 10.20 5.58 -2.11
CA GLU A 181 11.63 5.68 -1.77
C GLU A 181 11.91 5.66 -0.27
N TYR A 182 10.96 6.11 0.56
CA TYR A 182 11.19 6.38 1.98
C TYR A 182 10.23 5.69 2.93
N LEU A 183 8.93 5.71 2.62
CA LEU A 183 7.91 5.30 3.58
C LEU A 183 7.54 3.83 3.47
N ALA A 184 7.65 3.23 2.28
CA ALA A 184 7.35 1.83 2.06
C ALA A 184 8.29 0.91 2.85
N ARG A 185 7.69 -0.06 3.55
CA ARG A 185 8.41 -1.07 4.35
C ARG A 185 8.45 -2.42 3.63
N CYS A 186 7.51 -2.70 2.72
CA CYS A 186 7.22 -3.98 2.06
C CYS A 186 6.83 -5.11 3.04
N ALA A 187 7.61 -5.30 4.11
CA ALA A 187 7.25 -6.09 5.28
C ALA A 187 7.12 -5.13 6.48
N PHE A 188 5.92 -4.99 6.99
CA PHE A 188 5.60 -4.11 8.11
C PHE A 188 5.78 -4.85 9.42
N THR A 189 6.31 -4.17 10.45
CA THR A 189 6.47 -4.75 11.79
C THR A 189 5.70 -3.96 12.83
N LYS A 190 5.11 -4.67 13.80
CA LYS A 190 4.39 -4.08 14.93
C LYS A 190 4.65 -4.86 16.20
N GLU A 191 5.04 -4.16 17.25
CA GLU A 191 5.12 -4.76 18.59
C GLU A 191 3.71 -5.02 19.12
N GLN A 192 3.45 -6.26 19.51
CA GLN A 192 2.18 -6.69 20.09
C GLN A 192 2.42 -7.78 21.13
N ASP A 193 1.93 -7.57 22.35
CA ASP A 193 2.02 -8.54 23.47
C ASP A 193 3.45 -9.04 23.77
N GLY A 194 4.46 -8.22 23.51
CA GLY A 194 5.88 -8.54 23.74
C GLY A 194 6.52 -9.36 22.59
N GLU A 195 5.82 -9.54 21.48
CA GLU A 195 6.32 -10.17 20.26
C GLU A 195 6.29 -9.18 19.11
N THR A 196 7.23 -9.30 18.16
CA THR A 196 7.24 -8.49 16.94
C THR A 196 6.45 -9.22 15.84
N LEU A 197 5.26 -8.72 15.53
CA LEU A 197 4.46 -9.22 14.41
C LEU A 197 5.00 -8.67 13.10
N VAL A 198 5.10 -9.51 12.06
CA VAL A 198 5.44 -9.12 10.67
C VAL A 198 4.30 -9.48 9.73
N TYR A 199 3.99 -8.57 8.80
CA TYR A 199 2.89 -8.70 7.83
C TYR A 199 3.15 -7.83 6.59
N PRO A 200 2.40 -8.01 5.47
CA PRO A 200 2.59 -7.20 4.27
C PRO A 200 2.34 -5.71 4.56
N ASP A 201 3.21 -4.84 4.06
CA ASP A 201 2.91 -3.41 3.98
C ASP A 201 1.75 -3.21 3.00
N THR A 202 0.69 -2.59 3.48
CA THR A 202 -0.51 -2.27 2.70
C THR A 202 -1.01 -0.90 3.08
N LEU A 203 -1.61 -0.17 2.15
CA LEU A 203 -2.08 1.18 2.48
C LEU A 203 -3.29 1.60 1.66
N VAL A 204 -3.99 2.59 2.19
CA VAL A 204 -4.91 3.43 1.42
C VAL A 204 -4.41 4.87 1.47
N GLY A 205 -4.76 5.66 0.47
CA GLY A 205 -4.35 7.06 0.41
C GLY A 205 -5.44 7.98 -0.11
N THR A 206 -5.36 9.25 0.23
CA THR A 206 -6.33 10.25 -0.21
C THR A 206 -6.07 10.80 -1.62
N ASP A 207 -5.23 10.11 -2.37
CA ASP A 207 -4.90 10.44 -3.76
C ASP A 207 -5.04 9.22 -4.66
N SER A 208 -5.55 9.40 -5.88
CA SER A 208 -5.80 8.31 -6.85
C SER A 208 -4.50 7.59 -7.25
N HIS A 209 -3.37 8.31 -7.31
CA HIS A 209 -2.06 7.76 -7.69
C HIS A 209 -1.32 7.07 -6.53
N THR A 210 -1.98 6.85 -5.41
CA THR A 210 -1.50 5.95 -4.32
C THR A 210 -1.08 4.58 -4.87
N THR A 211 -1.69 4.15 -5.97
CA THR A 211 -1.37 2.91 -6.70
C THR A 211 0.07 2.81 -7.19
N MET A 212 0.84 3.92 -7.26
CA MET A 212 2.26 3.88 -7.62
C MET A 212 3.07 2.90 -6.75
N ILE A 213 2.68 2.74 -5.51
CA ILE A 213 3.34 1.85 -4.55
C ILE A 213 3.27 0.37 -4.94
N ASN A 214 2.28 -0.01 -5.75
CA ASN A 214 2.11 -1.38 -6.19
C ASN A 214 3.28 -1.88 -7.06
N GLY A 215 4.06 -0.97 -7.65
CA GLY A 215 5.30 -1.28 -8.37
C GLY A 215 6.38 -1.91 -7.49
N LEU A 216 6.29 -1.75 -6.17
CA LEU A 216 7.20 -2.33 -5.17
C LEU A 216 6.59 -3.56 -4.46
N GLY A 217 5.49 -4.10 -4.97
CA GLY A 217 4.81 -5.25 -4.37
C GLY A 217 3.98 -4.94 -3.13
N VAL A 218 3.74 -3.66 -2.85
CA VAL A 218 2.89 -3.18 -1.76
C VAL A 218 1.48 -2.94 -2.28
N LEU A 219 0.49 -3.59 -1.69
CA LEU A 219 -0.91 -3.41 -2.10
C LEU A 219 -1.45 -2.09 -1.55
N GLY A 220 -1.89 -1.20 -2.45
CA GLY A 220 -2.45 0.08 -2.06
C GLY A 220 -3.24 0.74 -3.18
N TRP A 221 -4.24 1.55 -2.79
CA TRP A 221 -5.08 2.31 -3.72
C TRP A 221 -5.61 3.59 -3.09
N GLY A 222 -6.18 4.46 -3.95
CA GLY A 222 -6.79 5.71 -3.54
C GLY A 222 -8.20 5.51 -3.01
N VAL A 223 -8.53 6.23 -1.95
CA VAL A 223 -9.87 6.26 -1.31
C VAL A 223 -10.33 7.70 -1.08
N GLY A 224 -11.60 7.90 -0.78
CA GLY A 224 -12.13 9.19 -0.36
C GLY A 224 -11.62 9.61 1.02
N GLY A 225 -11.71 10.91 1.34
CA GLY A 225 -11.25 11.45 2.62
C GLY A 225 -11.91 10.77 3.82
N ILE A 226 -13.23 10.56 3.78
CA ILE A 226 -14.01 9.91 4.84
C ILE A 226 -13.57 8.45 5.04
N GLU A 227 -13.28 7.71 3.95
CA GLU A 227 -12.78 6.35 4.04
C GLU A 227 -11.36 6.30 4.64
N ALA A 228 -10.51 7.26 4.29
CA ALA A 228 -9.20 7.41 4.89
C ALA A 228 -9.29 7.69 6.40
N GLU A 229 -10.18 8.59 6.83
CA GLU A 229 -10.45 8.87 8.24
C GLU A 229 -10.94 7.64 8.99
N ALA A 230 -11.88 6.88 8.41
CA ALA A 230 -12.35 5.62 8.97
C ALA A 230 -11.20 4.62 9.15
N ALA A 231 -10.34 4.47 8.12
CA ALA A 231 -9.16 3.61 8.20
C ALA A 231 -8.14 4.08 9.24
N MET A 232 -7.94 5.40 9.40
CA MET A 232 -7.09 5.96 10.46
C MET A 232 -7.61 5.59 11.86
N LEU A 233 -8.93 5.56 12.03
CA LEU A 233 -9.60 5.19 13.28
C LEU A 233 -9.77 3.67 13.46
N GLY A 234 -9.13 2.87 12.62
CA GLY A 234 -9.12 1.40 12.74
C GLY A 234 -10.33 0.70 12.15
N GLN A 235 -11.22 1.42 11.46
CA GLN A 235 -12.32 0.78 10.75
C GLN A 235 -11.80 0.09 9.48
N PRO A 236 -12.26 -1.13 9.18
CA PRO A 236 -11.87 -1.80 7.94
C PRO A 236 -12.48 -1.08 6.72
N VAL A 237 -11.77 -1.13 5.60
CA VAL A 237 -12.29 -0.77 4.30
C VAL A 237 -13.08 -1.95 3.76
N THR A 238 -14.37 -1.77 3.56
CA THR A 238 -15.24 -2.81 3.02
C THR A 238 -15.19 -2.80 1.49
N MET A 239 -14.99 -3.96 0.90
CA MET A 239 -14.91 -4.12 -0.55
C MET A 239 -15.47 -5.48 -0.98
N LEU A 240 -15.95 -5.57 -2.21
CA LEU A 240 -16.25 -6.87 -2.81
C LEU A 240 -14.94 -7.62 -3.12
N LEU A 241 -14.96 -8.92 -2.94
CA LEU A 241 -13.84 -9.78 -3.33
C LEU A 241 -13.48 -9.52 -4.80
N PRO A 242 -12.25 -9.04 -5.11
CA PRO A 242 -11.97 -8.51 -6.43
C PRO A 242 -11.84 -9.61 -7.49
N LYS A 243 -12.27 -9.32 -8.70
CA LYS A 243 -11.80 -10.01 -9.90
C LYS A 243 -10.38 -9.57 -10.19
N VAL A 244 -9.54 -10.52 -10.59
CA VAL A 244 -8.14 -10.23 -10.93
C VAL A 244 -7.88 -10.53 -12.40
N VAL A 245 -7.34 -9.54 -13.11
CA VAL A 245 -6.86 -9.66 -14.48
C VAL A 245 -5.36 -9.82 -14.46
N GLY A 246 -4.86 -10.91 -15.04
CA GLY A 246 -3.43 -11.12 -15.19
C GLY A 246 -2.91 -10.46 -16.45
N PHE A 247 -1.95 -9.55 -16.34
CA PHE A 247 -1.27 -8.95 -17.50
C PHE A 247 0.11 -9.57 -17.69
N ARG A 248 0.25 -10.42 -18.72
CA ARG A 248 1.48 -11.16 -18.95
C ARG A 248 2.50 -10.34 -19.74
N LEU A 249 3.66 -10.12 -19.14
CA LEU A 249 4.80 -9.46 -19.75
C LEU A 249 5.82 -10.48 -20.27
N SER A 250 6.27 -10.29 -21.49
CA SER A 250 7.28 -11.16 -22.12
C SER A 250 8.27 -10.36 -22.96
N GLY A 251 9.50 -10.87 -23.07
CA GLY A 251 10.57 -10.20 -23.82
C GLY A 251 11.12 -8.96 -23.08
N LYS A 252 11.65 -8.04 -23.83
CA LYS A 252 12.21 -6.76 -23.36
C LYS A 252 11.93 -5.65 -24.35
N LEU A 253 11.98 -4.41 -23.87
CA LEU A 253 11.78 -3.24 -24.72
C LEU A 253 12.82 -3.21 -25.87
N PRO A 254 12.40 -3.02 -27.13
CA PRO A 254 13.30 -2.82 -28.25
C PRO A 254 14.12 -1.53 -28.10
N ALA A 255 15.27 -1.47 -28.76
CA ALA A 255 16.05 -0.25 -28.81
C ALA A 255 15.25 0.91 -29.45
N GLY A 256 15.26 2.06 -28.78
CA GLY A 256 14.53 3.27 -29.20
C GLY A 256 13.09 3.37 -28.65
N VAL A 257 12.56 2.34 -27.97
CA VAL A 257 11.28 2.40 -27.25
C VAL A 257 11.53 2.86 -25.82
N THR A 258 10.76 3.82 -25.36
CA THR A 258 10.88 4.39 -24.02
C THR A 258 9.93 3.70 -23.02
N ALA A 259 10.18 3.91 -21.72
CA ALA A 259 9.24 3.49 -20.68
C ALA A 259 7.86 4.13 -20.87
N THR A 260 7.79 5.38 -21.35
CA THR A 260 6.53 6.07 -21.64
C THR A 260 5.73 5.36 -22.74
N ASP A 261 6.37 4.91 -23.82
CA ASP A 261 5.70 4.16 -24.89
C ASP A 261 5.09 2.86 -24.35
N MET A 262 5.83 2.16 -23.51
CA MET A 262 5.35 0.93 -22.85
C MET A 262 4.14 1.21 -21.95
N VAL A 263 4.25 2.20 -21.08
CA VAL A 263 3.19 2.54 -20.10
C VAL A 263 1.90 2.95 -20.81
N LEU A 264 2.00 3.80 -21.85
CA LEU A 264 0.84 4.21 -22.64
C LEU A 264 0.21 3.04 -23.39
N THR A 265 1.03 2.13 -23.92
CA THR A 265 0.54 0.92 -24.61
C THR A 265 -0.21 0.00 -23.65
N ILE A 266 0.34 -0.25 -22.46
CA ILE A 266 -0.31 -1.07 -21.40
C ILE A 266 -1.61 -0.40 -20.97
N THR A 267 -1.60 0.92 -20.74
CA THR A 267 -2.78 1.68 -20.35
C THR A 267 -3.88 1.57 -21.38
N GLN A 268 -3.56 1.70 -22.66
CA GLN A 268 -4.52 1.54 -23.75
C GLN A 268 -5.11 0.14 -23.76
N GLN A 269 -4.28 -0.90 -23.72
CA GLN A 269 -4.73 -2.30 -23.77
C GLN A 269 -5.65 -2.64 -22.60
N LEU A 270 -5.28 -2.27 -21.36
CA LEU A 270 -6.10 -2.51 -20.17
C LEU A 270 -7.42 -1.73 -20.21
N ARG A 271 -7.40 -0.49 -20.73
CA ARG A 271 -8.60 0.30 -20.87
C ARG A 271 -9.56 -0.29 -21.92
N GLU A 272 -9.04 -0.75 -23.04
CA GLU A 272 -9.81 -1.43 -24.09
C GLU A 272 -10.37 -2.77 -23.61
N HIS A 273 -9.59 -3.50 -22.81
CA HIS A 273 -10.02 -4.77 -22.18
C HIS A 273 -11.15 -4.57 -21.15
N GLY A 274 -11.18 -3.43 -20.46
CA GLY A 274 -12.23 -3.12 -19.47
C GLY A 274 -11.94 -3.69 -18.08
N VAL A 275 -11.05 -3.03 -17.35
CA VAL A 275 -10.60 -3.44 -15.99
C VAL A 275 -11.22 -2.62 -14.86
N VAL A 276 -12.30 -1.90 -15.12
CA VAL A 276 -12.93 -1.04 -14.10
C VAL A 276 -13.40 -1.86 -12.90
N GLY A 277 -12.96 -1.45 -11.71
CA GLY A 277 -13.28 -2.12 -10.45
C GLY A 277 -12.60 -3.48 -10.25
N LYS A 278 -11.69 -3.88 -11.15
CA LYS A 278 -10.88 -5.08 -11.03
C LYS A 278 -9.49 -4.75 -10.47
N PHE A 279 -8.79 -5.75 -9.97
CA PHE A 279 -7.36 -5.69 -9.72
C PHE A 279 -6.63 -6.17 -10.97
N VAL A 280 -5.49 -5.56 -11.28
CA VAL A 280 -4.56 -6.03 -12.32
C VAL A 280 -3.29 -6.53 -11.63
N GLU A 281 -2.83 -7.72 -12.02
CA GLU A 281 -1.59 -8.28 -11.54
C GLU A 281 -0.64 -8.54 -12.71
N PHE A 282 0.56 -7.96 -12.65
CA PHE A 282 1.56 -8.11 -13.69
C PHE A 282 2.44 -9.33 -13.41
N TYR A 283 2.64 -10.18 -14.41
CA TYR A 283 3.37 -11.43 -14.27
C TYR A 283 4.13 -11.80 -15.54
N GLY A 284 4.88 -12.88 -15.49
CA GLY A 284 5.57 -13.45 -16.64
C GLY A 284 7.04 -13.08 -16.75
N PRO A 285 7.77 -13.68 -17.72
CA PRO A 285 9.22 -13.63 -17.79
C PRO A 285 9.79 -12.24 -18.18
N GLY A 286 8.95 -11.30 -18.61
CA GLY A 286 9.35 -9.92 -18.90
C GLY A 286 9.61 -9.08 -17.66
N LEU A 287 9.09 -9.46 -16.50
CA LEU A 287 9.21 -8.70 -15.24
C LEU A 287 10.66 -8.36 -14.88
N LYS A 288 11.59 -9.29 -15.06
CA LYS A 288 13.02 -9.10 -14.76
C LYS A 288 13.73 -8.04 -15.63
N HIS A 289 13.08 -7.59 -16.69
CA HIS A 289 13.61 -6.53 -17.57
C HIS A 289 13.06 -5.15 -17.25
N LEU A 290 12.14 -5.04 -16.28
CA LEU A 290 11.56 -3.80 -15.81
C LEU A 290 12.20 -3.39 -14.48
N THR A 291 12.69 -2.16 -14.43
CA THR A 291 13.10 -1.56 -13.16
C THR A 291 11.90 -1.31 -12.25
N THR A 292 12.12 -1.16 -10.95
CA THR A 292 11.03 -0.76 -10.04
C THR A 292 10.40 0.58 -10.43
N ALA A 293 11.18 1.50 -10.99
CA ALA A 293 10.67 2.77 -11.52
C ALA A 293 9.70 2.58 -12.70
N ASP A 294 10.00 1.64 -13.63
CA ASP A 294 9.10 1.29 -14.73
C ASP A 294 7.81 0.68 -14.19
N ARG A 295 7.92 -0.28 -13.26
CA ARG A 295 6.77 -0.92 -12.60
C ARG A 295 5.91 0.10 -11.85
N ALA A 296 6.53 1.01 -11.11
CA ALA A 296 5.85 2.07 -10.39
C ALA A 296 5.11 3.02 -11.33
N THR A 297 5.67 3.34 -12.50
CA THR A 297 5.02 4.16 -13.51
C THR A 297 3.79 3.46 -14.09
N ILE A 298 3.87 2.16 -14.38
CA ILE A 298 2.73 1.35 -14.83
C ILE A 298 1.64 1.30 -13.75
N ALA A 299 2.03 1.03 -12.52
CA ALA A 299 1.13 0.95 -11.37
C ALA A 299 0.45 2.30 -11.07
N ASN A 300 1.18 3.41 -11.23
CA ASN A 300 0.68 4.78 -11.07
C ASN A 300 -0.51 5.07 -11.98
N MET A 301 -0.51 4.50 -13.20
CA MET A 301 -1.55 4.70 -14.21
C MET A 301 -2.79 3.82 -13.99
N ALA A 302 -2.92 3.12 -12.86
CA ALA A 302 -4.10 2.31 -12.57
C ALA A 302 -5.43 3.08 -12.67
N PRO A 303 -5.55 4.30 -12.15
CA PRO A 303 -6.75 5.11 -12.35
C PRO A 303 -7.04 5.41 -13.82
N GLU A 304 -6.03 5.66 -14.64
CA GLU A 304 -6.17 5.97 -16.05
C GLU A 304 -6.65 4.77 -16.88
N TYR A 305 -6.19 3.56 -16.59
CA TYR A 305 -6.77 2.37 -17.24
C TYR A 305 -8.03 1.85 -16.54
N GLY A 306 -8.37 2.38 -15.36
CA GLY A 306 -9.64 2.16 -14.66
C GLY A 306 -9.63 1.05 -13.64
N ALA A 307 -8.48 0.44 -13.32
CA ALA A 307 -8.36 -0.58 -12.29
C ALA A 307 -8.28 0.05 -10.88
N THR A 308 -8.65 -0.72 -9.86
CA THR A 308 -8.45 -0.32 -8.47
C THR A 308 -6.97 -0.27 -8.12
N CYS A 309 -6.18 -1.23 -8.61
CA CYS A 309 -4.72 -1.28 -8.47
C CYS A 309 -4.08 -2.07 -9.62
N GLY A 310 -2.77 -1.89 -9.80
CA GLY A 310 -1.97 -2.66 -10.74
C GLY A 310 -0.68 -3.11 -10.08
N ILE A 311 -0.68 -4.33 -9.52
CA ILE A 311 0.37 -4.80 -8.61
C ILE A 311 1.42 -5.66 -9.30
N PHE A 312 2.66 -5.50 -8.87
CA PHE A 312 3.81 -6.32 -9.22
C PHE A 312 4.20 -7.20 -8.03
N PRO A 313 4.80 -8.38 -8.25
CA PRO A 313 5.29 -9.20 -7.16
C PRO A 313 6.56 -8.62 -6.53
N ILE A 314 6.89 -9.11 -5.33
CA ILE A 314 8.19 -8.87 -4.69
C ILE A 314 9.20 -9.87 -5.27
N ASP A 315 10.33 -9.35 -5.76
CA ASP A 315 11.42 -10.12 -6.37
C ASP A 315 12.77 -9.44 -6.12
N ASP A 316 13.85 -9.97 -6.71
CA ASP A 316 15.20 -9.39 -6.62
C ASP A 316 15.25 -7.92 -7.07
N VAL A 317 14.47 -7.53 -8.08
CA VAL A 317 14.43 -6.13 -8.58
C VAL A 317 13.87 -5.20 -7.50
N ALA A 318 12.87 -5.66 -6.74
CA ALA A 318 12.33 -4.91 -5.62
C ALA A 318 13.38 -4.76 -4.50
N LEU A 319 14.13 -5.82 -4.16
CA LEU A 319 15.19 -5.76 -3.16
C LEU A 319 16.34 -4.82 -3.58
N ASP A 320 16.73 -4.86 -4.85
CA ASP A 320 17.75 -3.94 -5.38
C ASP A 320 17.30 -2.48 -5.28
N TYR A 321 16.03 -2.21 -5.48
CA TYR A 321 15.48 -0.87 -5.28
C TYR A 321 15.49 -0.45 -3.81
N LEU A 322 15.19 -1.35 -2.89
CA LEU A 322 15.29 -1.07 -1.45
C LEU A 322 16.74 -0.72 -1.05
N ARG A 323 17.74 -1.43 -1.60
CA ARG A 323 19.18 -1.09 -1.40
C ARG A 323 19.51 0.27 -1.98
N LEU A 324 19.09 0.53 -3.22
CA LEU A 324 19.33 1.81 -3.92
C LEU A 324 18.76 3.00 -3.13
N THR A 325 17.63 2.83 -2.49
CA THR A 325 16.94 3.87 -1.72
C THR A 325 17.32 3.90 -0.23
N GLY A 326 18.34 3.12 0.16
CA GLY A 326 19.01 3.22 1.47
C GLY A 326 18.32 2.50 2.61
N ARG A 327 17.49 1.48 2.34
CA ARG A 327 17.03 0.55 3.38
C ARG A 327 18.21 -0.27 3.86
N ASP A 328 18.25 -0.54 5.17
CA ASP A 328 19.31 -1.36 5.73
C ASP A 328 19.16 -2.86 5.36
N GLU A 329 20.25 -3.60 5.45
CA GLU A 329 20.27 -5.01 5.06
C GLU A 329 19.39 -5.89 5.97
N ASP A 330 19.14 -5.52 7.22
CA ASP A 330 18.22 -6.23 8.11
C ASP A 330 16.77 -6.11 7.62
N GLN A 331 16.37 -4.90 7.18
CA GLN A 331 15.06 -4.67 6.59
C GLN A 331 14.90 -5.43 5.26
N ILE A 332 15.92 -5.43 4.41
CA ILE A 332 15.91 -6.12 3.12
C ILE A 332 15.82 -7.63 3.33
N ALA A 333 16.62 -8.19 4.24
CA ALA A 333 16.54 -9.61 4.58
C ALA A 333 15.17 -9.99 5.16
N LEU A 334 14.57 -9.12 5.98
CA LEU A 334 13.22 -9.34 6.49
C LEU A 334 12.19 -9.37 5.36
N VAL A 335 12.26 -8.45 4.40
CA VAL A 335 11.35 -8.42 3.24
C VAL A 335 11.47 -9.70 2.41
N GLU A 336 12.70 -10.13 2.12
CA GLU A 336 12.96 -11.35 1.34
C GLU A 336 12.41 -12.60 2.04
N GLU A 337 12.82 -12.82 3.29
CA GLU A 337 12.45 -14.02 4.04
C GLU A 337 10.94 -14.05 4.34
N TYR A 338 10.35 -12.89 4.66
CA TYR A 338 8.92 -12.80 4.86
C TYR A 338 8.13 -13.06 3.56
N ALA A 339 8.57 -12.50 2.43
CA ALA A 339 7.91 -12.73 1.14
C ALA A 339 7.95 -14.22 0.74
N LYS A 340 9.09 -14.91 0.99
CA LYS A 340 9.21 -16.36 0.78
C LYS A 340 8.29 -17.14 1.72
N PHE A 341 8.28 -16.80 2.99
CA PHE A 341 7.44 -17.44 4.02
C PHE A 341 5.95 -17.30 3.72
N SER A 342 5.51 -16.14 3.25
CA SER A 342 4.10 -15.82 2.97
C SER A 342 3.66 -16.11 1.54
N HIS A 343 4.49 -16.81 0.73
CA HIS A 343 4.22 -17.13 -0.68
C HIS A 343 3.98 -15.89 -1.57
N LEU A 344 4.63 -14.77 -1.23
CA LEU A 344 4.59 -13.51 -1.98
C LEU A 344 5.86 -13.26 -2.80
N TRP A 345 6.84 -14.16 -2.70
CA TRP A 345 8.07 -14.10 -3.48
C TRP A 345 7.86 -14.58 -4.92
N HIS A 346 8.48 -13.87 -5.87
CA HIS A 346 8.50 -14.25 -7.28
C HIS A 346 9.94 -14.48 -7.77
N ASP A 347 10.15 -15.57 -8.47
CA ASP A 347 11.39 -15.91 -9.16
C ASP A 347 11.12 -16.67 -10.46
N ASP A 348 12.18 -17.05 -11.19
CA ASP A 348 12.08 -17.82 -12.45
C ASP A 348 11.45 -19.23 -12.26
N HIS A 349 11.26 -19.71 -11.03
CA HIS A 349 10.66 -21.01 -10.69
C HIS A 349 9.23 -20.89 -10.19
N SER A 350 8.77 -19.66 -9.95
CA SER A 350 7.41 -19.40 -9.48
C SER A 350 6.40 -19.80 -10.54
N LYS A 351 5.36 -20.50 -10.13
CA LYS A 351 4.23 -20.84 -11.02
C LYS A 351 3.35 -19.62 -11.23
N ASP A 352 2.87 -19.44 -12.44
CA ASP A 352 1.87 -18.42 -12.72
C ASP A 352 0.59 -18.72 -11.91
N ALA A 353 0.02 -17.68 -11.30
CA ALA A 353 -1.26 -17.75 -10.65
C ALA A 353 -2.40 -17.96 -11.66
N GLN A 354 -3.57 -18.30 -11.18
CA GLN A 354 -4.78 -18.32 -12.01
C GLN A 354 -5.44 -16.94 -11.96
N TYR A 355 -5.92 -16.46 -13.10
CA TYR A 355 -6.57 -15.17 -13.23
C TYR A 355 -7.94 -15.33 -13.88
N HIS A 356 -8.91 -14.43 -13.61
CA HIS A 356 -10.21 -14.46 -14.27
C HIS A 356 -10.08 -14.20 -15.79
N GLU A 357 -9.14 -13.35 -16.14
CA GLU A 357 -8.88 -12.91 -17.50
C GLU A 357 -7.37 -12.69 -17.66
N THR A 358 -6.83 -12.91 -18.87
CA THR A 358 -5.41 -12.70 -19.18
C THR A 358 -5.25 -12.07 -20.56
#